data_291c0fb566d90d903854b6f17daaf096
#
_entry.id   291c0fb566d90d903854b6f17daaf096
#
_cell.length_a   1.000
_cell.length_b   1.000
_cell.length_c   1.000
_cell.angle_alpha   90.00
_cell.angle_beta   90.00
_cell.angle_gamma   90.00
#
_symmetry.space_group_name_H-M   'P 1'
#
loop_
_entity.id
_entity.type
_entity.pdbx_description
1 polymer ?
#
loop_
_entity_poly.entity_id
_entity_poly.type
_entity_poly.pdbx_seq_one_letter_code
_entity_poly.pdbx_strand_id
1 'polypeptide(L)'
;MVEAGLIDSTAAFLSGTAKKDQAKDATGGLLRQIGASGGIIMKDFTSILSLQRDQLRKILGAMREMYDGRWSRSIGTDGGRVLHWYGRAAMFAKVTNVIDQLHEASAALGERWIFYRFDDTDAYEKSRRALINSSTPGWRQDLRDLVSAFFMGMDLSFKSRNDSWPMTAAEQMRIISMGEVASRCRSAVLRDPYTKEILGVRETEGGTRITTELGQLWQGMRIIGVPEKLCWQLTGKVALDSMPKLRRVIVDSAIAKSGVDAGHICGVTGVSKGVVRRTIEDLEVHGVIESMDIGGKTYAFVTKWMEREMQKGWR
;
A
#
# COMPACT_ATOMS: atom_id res chain seq x y z
N MET A 1 -16.19 -11.86 1.38
CA MET A 1 -15.10 -11.40 0.49
C MET A 1 -15.30 -11.99 -0.90
N VAL A 2 -15.01 -11.23 -1.95
CA VAL A 2 -15.17 -11.66 -3.35
C VAL A 2 -13.81 -11.61 -4.03
N GLU A 3 -13.50 -12.65 -4.80
CA GLU A 3 -12.30 -12.68 -5.63
C GLU A 3 -12.56 -11.97 -6.95
N ALA A 4 -11.70 -11.00 -7.28
CA ALA A 4 -11.76 -10.34 -8.57
C ALA A 4 -11.02 -11.18 -9.62
N GLY A 5 -11.66 -11.39 -10.75
CA GLY A 5 -10.99 -11.80 -11.99
C GLY A 5 -10.15 -10.66 -12.57
N LEU A 6 -9.85 -10.74 -13.86
CA LEU A 6 -9.15 -9.67 -14.57
C LEU A 6 -10.00 -8.38 -14.56
N ILE A 7 -9.40 -7.30 -14.07
CA ILE A 7 -10.01 -5.96 -14.10
C ILE A 7 -9.35 -5.17 -15.24
N ASP A 8 -10.02 -5.07 -16.36
CA ASP A 8 -9.61 -4.34 -17.56
C ASP A 8 -10.34 -3.01 -17.73
N SER A 9 -11.43 -2.84 -17.02
CA SER A 9 -12.26 -1.65 -17.11
C SER A 9 -13.06 -1.41 -15.83
N THR A 10 -13.60 -0.19 -15.68
CA THR A 10 -14.50 0.15 -14.56
C THR A 10 -15.82 -0.62 -14.56
N ALA A 11 -16.16 -1.31 -15.69
CA ALA A 11 -17.33 -2.17 -15.76
C ALA A 11 -17.23 -3.40 -14.85
N ALA A 12 -16.02 -3.86 -14.53
CA ALA A 12 -15.80 -4.94 -13.58
C ALA A 12 -16.33 -4.61 -12.16
N PHE A 13 -16.35 -3.34 -11.78
CA PHE A 13 -16.87 -2.91 -10.49
C PHE A 13 -18.40 -2.81 -10.48
N LEU A 14 -19.00 -2.16 -11.47
CA LEU A 14 -20.44 -2.07 -11.65
C LEU A 14 -20.78 -2.25 -13.14
N SER A 15 -21.27 -3.43 -13.49
CA SER A 15 -21.75 -3.70 -14.85
C SER A 15 -23.09 -3.02 -15.09
N GLY A 16 -23.21 -2.39 -16.25
CA GLY A 16 -24.48 -1.85 -16.74
C GLY A 16 -25.10 -2.69 -17.84
N THR A 17 -24.44 -3.77 -18.25
CA THR A 17 -24.89 -4.63 -19.31
C THR A 17 -25.98 -5.56 -18.80
N ALA A 18 -27.20 -5.32 -19.20
CA ALA A 18 -28.31 -6.26 -19.16
C ALA A 18 -28.99 -6.25 -20.54
N LYS A 19 -29.76 -7.26 -20.86
CA LYS A 19 -30.64 -7.22 -22.04
C LYS A 19 -31.54 -5.99 -21.94
N LYS A 20 -31.87 -5.38 -23.07
CA LYS A 20 -32.54 -4.06 -23.17
C LYS A 20 -33.75 -3.90 -22.25
N ASP A 21 -34.49 -4.97 -22.03
CA ASP A 21 -35.71 -4.99 -21.20
C ASP A 21 -35.43 -5.27 -19.70
N GLN A 22 -34.19 -5.64 -19.34
CA GLN A 22 -33.78 -6.02 -17.98
C GLN A 22 -32.72 -5.08 -17.39
N ALA A 23 -32.52 -3.92 -17.99
CA ALA A 23 -31.47 -2.98 -17.60
C ALA A 23 -31.59 -2.50 -16.16
N LYS A 24 -32.76 -2.56 -15.52
CA LYS A 24 -32.97 -2.30 -14.09
C LYS A 24 -32.40 -3.40 -13.19
N ASP A 25 -32.24 -4.62 -13.71
CA ASP A 25 -31.88 -5.83 -12.98
C ASP A 25 -30.46 -6.29 -13.26
N ALA A 26 -29.60 -5.39 -13.75
CA ALA A 26 -28.18 -5.70 -13.94
C ALA A 26 -27.53 -6.09 -12.60
N THR A 27 -27.21 -7.37 -12.46
CA THR A 27 -26.65 -7.96 -11.22
C THR A 27 -25.11 -8.06 -11.23
N GLY A 28 -24.47 -7.76 -12.37
CA GLY A 28 -23.03 -7.89 -12.55
C GLY A 28 -22.22 -6.80 -11.86
N GLY A 29 -20.99 -7.15 -11.50
CA GLY A 29 -19.99 -6.26 -10.92
C GLY A 29 -19.64 -6.58 -9.47
N LEU A 30 -18.36 -6.41 -9.14
CA LEU A 30 -17.80 -6.76 -7.82
C LEU A 30 -18.49 -6.02 -6.67
N LEU A 31 -18.86 -4.75 -6.87
CA LEU A 31 -19.49 -3.94 -5.83
C LEU A 31 -20.90 -4.42 -5.48
N ARG A 32 -21.64 -4.94 -6.44
CA ARG A 32 -22.95 -5.56 -6.14
C ARG A 32 -22.80 -6.87 -5.38
N GLN A 33 -21.73 -7.65 -5.70
CA GLN A 33 -21.46 -8.90 -5.00
C GLN A 33 -21.04 -8.68 -3.53
N ILE A 34 -20.32 -7.61 -3.21
CA ILE A 34 -19.96 -7.29 -1.83
C ILE A 34 -21.05 -6.53 -1.07
N GLY A 35 -22.05 -5.99 -1.79
CA GLY A 35 -23.11 -5.17 -1.18
C GLY A 35 -22.60 -3.87 -0.57
N ALA A 36 -23.18 -3.46 0.56
CA ALA A 36 -22.82 -2.24 1.27
C ALA A 36 -21.50 -2.37 2.07
N SER A 37 -21.02 -3.59 2.35
CA SER A 37 -19.77 -3.79 3.08
C SER A 37 -19.15 -5.13 2.73
N GLY A 38 -17.88 -5.13 2.34
CA GLY A 38 -17.18 -6.37 2.03
C GLY A 38 -15.74 -6.15 1.56
N GLY A 39 -15.10 -7.24 1.14
CA GLY A 39 -13.71 -7.23 0.67
C GLY A 39 -13.58 -7.76 -0.75
N ILE A 40 -12.70 -7.13 -1.52
CA ILE A 40 -12.30 -7.53 -2.87
C ILE A 40 -10.86 -8.03 -2.81
N ILE A 41 -10.62 -9.25 -3.28
CA ILE A 41 -9.28 -9.85 -3.37
C ILE A 41 -8.83 -9.82 -4.82
N MET A 42 -7.73 -9.14 -5.10
CA MET A 42 -7.08 -9.07 -6.41
C MET A 42 -5.81 -9.92 -6.38
N LYS A 43 -5.86 -11.11 -6.96
CA LYS A 43 -4.72 -12.06 -6.95
C LYS A 43 -3.51 -11.57 -7.74
N ASP A 44 -3.72 -10.76 -8.75
CA ASP A 44 -2.69 -10.20 -9.60
C ASP A 44 -2.98 -8.74 -9.95
N PHE A 45 -2.51 -7.85 -9.09
CA PHE A 45 -2.60 -6.42 -9.34
C PHE A 45 -1.59 -5.95 -10.39
N THR A 46 -0.55 -6.77 -10.65
CA THR A 46 0.45 -6.47 -11.69
C THR A 46 -0.18 -6.39 -13.07
N SER A 47 -1.20 -7.21 -13.35
CA SER A 47 -1.95 -7.17 -14.61
C SER A 47 -2.66 -5.84 -14.82
N ILE A 48 -3.21 -5.25 -13.76
CA ILE A 48 -3.84 -3.91 -13.81
C ILE A 48 -2.78 -2.84 -14.08
N LEU A 49 -1.62 -2.94 -13.44
CA LEU A 49 -0.51 -2.00 -13.63
C LEU A 49 0.07 -2.05 -15.05
N SER A 50 -0.13 -3.15 -15.77
CA SER A 50 0.33 -3.34 -17.16
C SER A 50 -0.65 -2.80 -18.20
N LEU A 51 -1.82 -2.29 -17.80
CA LEU A 51 -2.78 -1.69 -18.70
C LEU A 51 -2.27 -0.38 -19.31
N GLN A 52 -2.89 0.01 -20.43
CA GLN A 52 -2.61 1.32 -21.02
C GLN A 52 -2.88 2.44 -20.02
N ARG A 53 -2.09 3.50 -20.06
CA ARG A 53 -2.06 4.59 -19.07
C ARG A 53 -3.44 5.18 -18.76
N ASP A 54 -4.28 5.38 -19.78
CA ASP A 54 -5.61 5.96 -19.58
C ASP A 54 -6.59 5.00 -18.93
N GLN A 55 -6.49 3.71 -19.24
CA GLN A 55 -7.28 2.66 -18.58
C GLN A 55 -6.86 2.53 -17.12
N LEU A 56 -5.56 2.47 -16.86
CA LEU A 56 -5.02 2.41 -15.51
C LEU A 56 -5.49 3.60 -14.67
N ARG A 57 -5.40 4.83 -15.18
CA ARG A 57 -5.87 6.03 -14.48
C ARG A 57 -7.35 5.97 -14.13
N LYS A 58 -8.20 5.49 -15.04
CA LYS A 58 -9.64 5.33 -14.79
C LYS A 58 -9.92 4.30 -13.69
N ILE A 59 -9.24 3.16 -13.72
CA ILE A 59 -9.40 2.11 -12.71
C ILE A 59 -8.92 2.59 -11.34
N LEU A 60 -7.72 3.19 -11.26
CA LEU A 60 -7.19 3.73 -10.01
C LEU A 60 -8.06 4.87 -9.46
N GLY A 61 -8.63 5.70 -10.36
CA GLY A 61 -9.60 6.73 -10.00
C GLY A 61 -10.85 6.13 -9.34
N ALA A 62 -11.44 5.11 -9.95
CA ALA A 62 -12.59 4.41 -9.40
C ALA A 62 -12.28 3.76 -8.04
N MET A 63 -11.11 3.14 -7.89
CA MET A 63 -10.68 2.56 -6.61
C MET A 63 -10.57 3.60 -5.49
N ARG A 64 -10.10 4.82 -5.80
CA ARG A 64 -10.06 5.92 -4.82
C ARG A 64 -11.45 6.34 -4.35
N GLU A 65 -12.39 6.50 -5.26
CA GLU A 65 -13.77 6.85 -4.92
C GLU A 65 -14.46 5.74 -4.11
N MET A 66 -14.21 4.48 -4.46
CA MET A 66 -14.72 3.33 -3.69
C MET A 66 -14.14 3.28 -2.27
N TYR A 67 -12.86 3.61 -2.09
CA TYR A 67 -12.27 3.77 -0.77
C TYR A 67 -12.99 4.86 0.04
N ASP A 68 -13.32 6.00 -0.61
CA ASP A 68 -14.03 7.11 0.01
C ASP A 68 -15.53 6.78 0.28
N GLY A 69 -15.96 5.55 -0.01
CA GLY A 69 -17.27 5.00 0.36
C GLY A 69 -18.39 5.27 -0.64
N ARG A 70 -18.09 5.85 -1.79
CA ARG A 70 -19.06 6.11 -2.85
C ARG A 70 -18.41 6.00 -4.21
N TRP A 71 -19.14 5.47 -5.16
CA TRP A 71 -18.71 5.50 -6.56
C TRP A 71 -19.90 5.56 -7.48
N SER A 72 -19.76 6.29 -8.58
CA SER A 72 -20.80 6.39 -9.61
C SER A 72 -20.22 6.18 -11.00
N ARG A 73 -20.99 5.52 -11.86
CA ARG A 73 -20.62 5.27 -13.23
C ARG A 73 -21.74 5.68 -14.17
N SER A 74 -21.45 6.64 -15.04
CA SER A 74 -22.37 7.02 -16.13
C SER A 74 -22.27 6.02 -17.28
N ILE A 75 -23.41 5.60 -17.80
CA ILE A 75 -23.54 4.71 -18.94
C ILE A 75 -24.29 5.47 -20.03
N GLY A 76 -23.65 5.64 -21.19
CA GLY A 76 -24.23 6.39 -22.32
C GLY A 76 -25.20 5.58 -23.19
N THR A 77 -25.31 4.26 -22.98
CA THR A 77 -26.28 3.38 -23.69
C THR A 77 -27.63 3.40 -23.00
N ASP A 78 -28.68 3.05 -23.74
CA ASP A 78 -30.05 2.88 -23.22
C ASP A 78 -30.67 4.13 -22.57
N GLY A 79 -30.52 5.29 -23.21
CA GLY A 79 -31.10 6.55 -22.74
C GLY A 79 -30.30 7.27 -21.68
N GLY A 80 -29.11 6.80 -21.37
CA GLY A 80 -28.18 7.38 -20.37
C GLY A 80 -28.67 7.15 -18.94
N ARG A 81 -27.87 6.49 -18.13
CA ARG A 81 -28.15 6.31 -16.69
C ARG A 81 -26.88 6.35 -15.89
N VAL A 82 -27.02 6.65 -14.61
CA VAL A 82 -25.93 6.63 -13.66
C VAL A 82 -26.14 5.48 -12.69
N LEU A 83 -25.14 4.60 -12.57
CA LEU A 83 -25.09 3.57 -11.54
C LEU A 83 -24.40 4.14 -10.33
N HIS A 84 -24.96 3.91 -9.16
CA HIS A 84 -24.39 4.35 -7.88
C HIS A 84 -24.09 3.16 -6.99
N TRP A 85 -23.01 3.29 -6.22
CA TRP A 85 -22.69 2.41 -5.12
C TRP A 85 -22.26 3.24 -3.91
N TYR A 86 -22.75 2.84 -2.75
CA TYR A 86 -22.42 3.41 -1.45
C TYR A 86 -22.09 2.27 -0.51
N GLY A 87 -20.97 2.40 0.23
CA GLY A 87 -20.59 1.33 1.13
C GLY A 87 -19.14 1.42 1.62
N ARG A 88 -18.62 0.30 2.07
CA ARG A 88 -17.23 0.12 2.48
C ARG A 88 -16.63 -1.09 1.77
N ALA A 89 -15.61 -0.87 0.98
CA ALA A 89 -14.86 -1.92 0.31
C ALA A 89 -13.44 -1.99 0.85
N ALA A 90 -13.08 -3.07 1.53
CA ALA A 90 -11.68 -3.41 1.77
C ALA A 90 -11.09 -4.05 0.52
N MET A 91 -9.87 -3.65 0.14
CA MET A 91 -9.20 -4.19 -1.04
C MET A 91 -7.88 -4.84 -0.64
N PHE A 92 -7.70 -6.10 -1.04
CA PHE A 92 -6.48 -6.86 -0.84
C PHE A 92 -5.88 -7.19 -2.20
N ALA A 93 -4.67 -6.74 -2.44
CA ALA A 93 -4.02 -6.92 -3.73
C ALA A 93 -2.64 -7.55 -3.59
N LYS A 94 -2.36 -8.60 -4.37
CA LYS A 94 -1.01 -9.12 -4.55
C LYS A 94 -0.36 -8.42 -5.73
N VAL A 95 0.83 -7.90 -5.53
CA VAL A 95 1.60 -7.19 -6.55
C VAL A 95 3.06 -7.63 -6.52
N THR A 96 3.71 -7.63 -7.66
CA THR A 96 5.15 -7.84 -7.77
C THR A 96 5.93 -6.54 -7.51
N ASN A 97 7.26 -6.62 -7.43
CA ASN A 97 8.12 -5.44 -7.25
C ASN A 97 8.02 -4.39 -8.38
N VAL A 98 7.26 -4.68 -9.44
CA VAL A 98 6.94 -3.72 -10.52
C VAL A 98 6.29 -2.45 -9.97
N ILE A 99 5.56 -2.53 -8.85
CA ILE A 99 4.96 -1.36 -8.20
C ILE A 99 6.01 -0.27 -7.86
N ASP A 100 7.23 -0.66 -7.56
CA ASP A 100 8.32 0.30 -7.25
C ASP A 100 8.86 1.03 -8.49
N GLN A 101 8.64 0.48 -9.68
CA GLN A 101 9.04 1.08 -10.95
C GLN A 101 8.00 2.06 -11.49
N LEU A 102 6.76 1.92 -11.06
CA LEU A 102 5.62 2.69 -11.53
C LEU A 102 5.30 3.84 -10.56
N HIS A 103 6.22 4.82 -10.47
CA HIS A 103 6.04 6.01 -9.63
C HIS A 103 4.71 6.73 -9.85
N GLU A 104 4.24 6.79 -11.12
CA GLU A 104 2.94 7.39 -11.44
C GLU A 104 1.76 6.58 -10.87
N ALA A 105 1.84 5.26 -10.89
CA ALA A 105 0.79 4.42 -10.31
C ALA A 105 0.76 4.53 -8.79
N SER A 106 1.93 4.55 -8.14
CA SER A 106 2.04 4.75 -6.69
C SER A 106 1.49 6.12 -6.29
N ALA A 107 1.80 7.19 -7.02
CA ALA A 107 1.26 8.52 -6.79
C ALA A 107 -0.25 8.60 -7.10
N ALA A 108 -0.74 7.87 -8.12
CA ALA A 108 -2.15 7.81 -8.48
C ALA A 108 -3.00 6.99 -7.49
N LEU A 109 -2.42 5.98 -6.86
CA LEU A 109 -3.06 5.25 -5.76
C LEU A 109 -3.26 6.13 -4.52
N GLY A 110 -2.41 7.15 -4.36
CA GLY A 110 -2.40 8.01 -3.18
C GLY A 110 -2.03 7.24 -1.92
N GLU A 111 -2.28 7.84 -0.76
CA GLU A 111 -1.95 7.28 0.57
C GLU A 111 -3.00 6.28 1.09
N ARG A 112 -3.89 5.79 0.22
CA ARG A 112 -4.97 4.85 0.59
C ARG A 112 -4.55 3.39 0.62
N TRP A 113 -3.32 3.09 0.18
CA TRP A 113 -2.77 1.74 0.17
C TRP A 113 -1.58 1.67 1.08
N ILE A 114 -1.61 0.70 2.00
CA ILE A 114 -0.46 0.29 2.80
C ILE A 114 0.10 -1.00 2.23
N PHE A 115 1.41 -1.16 2.29
CA PHE A 115 2.09 -2.32 1.73
C PHE A 115 2.67 -3.19 2.84
N TYR A 116 2.55 -4.49 2.64
CA TYR A 116 3.29 -5.48 3.40
C TYR A 116 4.24 -6.22 2.45
N ARG A 117 5.53 -6.07 2.65
CA ARG A 117 6.55 -6.74 1.84
C ARG A 117 7.03 -7.98 2.58
N PHE A 118 6.97 -9.10 1.87
CA PHE A 118 7.55 -10.33 2.40
C PHE A 118 9.07 -10.20 2.38
N ASP A 119 9.70 -10.61 3.47
CA ASP A 119 11.15 -10.62 3.55
C ASP A 119 11.73 -11.57 2.51
N ASP A 120 12.85 -11.17 1.90
CA ASP A 120 13.53 -11.99 0.90
C ASP A 120 14.21 -13.16 1.65
N THR A 121 13.48 -14.26 1.78
CA THR A 121 14.05 -15.51 2.24
C THR A 121 14.89 -16.13 1.12
N ASP A 122 15.90 -16.89 1.50
CA ASP A 122 16.77 -17.62 0.57
C ASP A 122 15.96 -18.29 -0.56
N ALA A 123 16.33 -18.00 -1.80
CA ALA A 123 15.65 -18.52 -2.99
C ALA A 123 15.66 -20.06 -3.02
N TYR A 124 16.73 -20.68 -2.52
CA TYR A 124 16.86 -22.13 -2.41
C TYR A 124 15.80 -22.69 -1.44
N GLU A 125 15.66 -22.09 -0.26
CA GLU A 125 14.68 -22.54 0.74
C GLU A 125 13.24 -22.33 0.26
N LYS A 126 12.96 -21.25 -0.46
CA LYS A 126 11.65 -21.06 -1.12
C LYS A 126 11.36 -22.16 -2.12
N SER A 127 12.33 -22.48 -2.98
CA SER A 127 12.19 -23.52 -4.00
C SER A 127 12.03 -24.90 -3.37
N ARG A 128 12.81 -25.20 -2.32
CA ARG A 128 12.71 -26.45 -1.56
C ARG A 128 11.32 -26.61 -0.94
N ARG A 129 10.79 -25.57 -0.29
CA ARG A 129 9.44 -25.59 0.28
C ARG A 129 8.36 -25.71 -0.79
N ALA A 130 8.52 -25.06 -1.94
CA ALA A 130 7.58 -25.18 -3.05
C ALA A 130 7.51 -26.61 -3.58
N LEU A 131 8.65 -27.31 -3.72
CA LEU A 131 8.71 -28.72 -4.13
C LEU A 131 8.01 -29.63 -3.12
N ILE A 132 8.30 -29.48 -1.83
CA ILE A 132 7.67 -30.28 -0.77
C ILE A 132 6.15 -30.06 -0.77
N ASN A 133 5.70 -28.80 -0.85
CA ASN A 133 4.28 -28.47 -0.80
C ASN A 133 3.53 -28.85 -2.09
N SER A 134 4.23 -29.01 -3.22
CA SER A 134 3.59 -29.42 -4.48
C SER A 134 3.04 -30.85 -4.43
N SER A 135 3.60 -31.70 -3.58
CA SER A 135 3.22 -33.10 -3.41
C SER A 135 2.22 -33.33 -2.27
N THR A 136 1.83 -32.29 -1.52
CA THR A 136 0.90 -32.41 -0.40
C THR A 136 -0.51 -31.97 -0.85
N PRO A 137 -1.42 -32.90 -1.17
CA PRO A 137 -2.79 -32.56 -1.51
C PRO A 137 -3.54 -32.02 -0.29
N GLY A 138 -4.46 -31.09 -0.51
CA GLY A 138 -5.41 -30.63 0.53
C GLY A 138 -4.96 -29.47 1.38
N TRP A 139 -3.67 -29.15 1.56
CA TRP A 139 -3.20 -28.12 2.48
C TRP A 139 -3.83 -26.73 2.25
N ARG A 140 -4.23 -26.40 1.02
CA ARG A 140 -4.91 -25.14 0.70
C ARG A 140 -6.34 -25.13 1.24
N GLN A 141 -6.99 -26.30 1.24
CA GLN A 141 -8.33 -26.43 1.83
C GLN A 141 -8.23 -26.35 3.34
N ASP A 142 -7.29 -27.06 3.96
CA ASP A 142 -7.03 -27.01 5.39
C ASP A 142 -6.77 -25.59 5.87
N LEU A 143 -5.97 -24.82 5.12
CA LEU A 143 -5.71 -23.41 5.43
C LEU A 143 -6.98 -22.54 5.33
N ARG A 144 -7.82 -22.78 4.31
CA ARG A 144 -9.11 -22.07 4.18
C ARG A 144 -10.02 -22.36 5.35
N ASP A 145 -10.09 -23.63 5.77
CA ASP A 145 -10.95 -24.06 6.84
C ASP A 145 -10.47 -23.48 8.18
N LEU A 146 -9.16 -23.46 8.43
CA LEU A 146 -8.57 -22.81 9.59
C LEU A 146 -8.87 -21.30 9.63
N VAL A 147 -8.67 -20.60 8.52
CA VAL A 147 -8.98 -19.15 8.41
C VAL A 147 -10.47 -18.92 8.61
N SER A 148 -11.33 -19.74 8.01
CA SER A 148 -12.77 -19.62 8.16
C SER A 148 -13.20 -19.88 9.62
N ALA A 149 -12.67 -20.93 10.24
CA ALA A 149 -12.94 -21.24 11.64
C ALA A 149 -12.48 -20.09 12.57
N PHE A 150 -11.31 -19.51 12.32
CA PHE A 150 -10.82 -18.35 13.05
C PHE A 150 -11.79 -17.18 12.98
N PHE A 151 -12.25 -16.79 11.80
CA PHE A 151 -13.20 -15.68 11.64
C PHE A 151 -14.59 -16.00 12.20
N MET A 152 -15.04 -17.24 12.09
CA MET A 152 -16.32 -17.68 12.69
C MET A 152 -16.27 -17.73 14.21
N GLY A 153 -15.11 -18.04 14.79
CA GLY A 153 -14.90 -18.09 16.23
C GLY A 153 -14.68 -16.71 16.86
N MET A 154 -14.46 -15.67 16.06
CA MET A 154 -14.35 -14.30 16.59
C MET A 154 -15.74 -13.74 16.91
N ASP A 155 -15.91 -13.29 18.15
CA ASP A 155 -17.06 -12.47 18.50
C ASP A 155 -16.88 -11.07 17.88
N LEU A 156 -17.37 -10.92 16.66
CA LEU A 156 -17.40 -9.64 15.95
C LEU A 156 -18.61 -8.79 16.37
N SER A 157 -18.98 -8.83 17.65
CA SER A 157 -20.04 -8.01 18.24
C SER A 157 -19.77 -6.50 18.20
N PHE A 158 -18.66 -6.08 17.56
CA PHE A 158 -18.36 -4.69 17.24
C PHE A 158 -19.40 -4.13 16.26
N LYS A 159 -20.47 -3.59 16.85
CA LYS A 159 -21.65 -3.15 16.10
C LYS A 159 -21.47 -1.79 15.46
N SER A 160 -20.44 -1.02 15.81
CA SER A 160 -20.24 0.32 15.25
C SER A 160 -18.77 0.76 15.22
N ARG A 161 -18.50 1.79 14.42
CA ARG A 161 -17.18 2.44 14.35
C ARG A 161 -16.76 3.09 15.67
N ASN A 162 -17.72 3.34 16.56
CA ASN A 162 -17.48 3.92 17.89
C ASN A 162 -16.98 2.88 18.90
N ASP A 163 -17.12 1.58 18.59
CA ASP A 163 -16.61 0.47 19.39
C ASP A 163 -15.16 0.11 19.04
N SER A 164 -14.46 1.00 18.35
CA SER A 164 -13.04 0.84 18.04
C SER A 164 -12.22 0.79 19.34
N TRP A 165 -11.15 0.00 19.33
CA TRP A 165 -10.21 -0.05 20.45
C TRP A 165 -9.71 1.36 20.78
N PRO A 166 -9.97 1.89 21.99
CA PRO A 166 -9.56 3.25 22.33
C PRO A 166 -8.02 3.33 22.35
N MET A 167 -7.48 4.31 21.63
CA MET A 167 -6.05 4.60 21.65
C MET A 167 -5.75 5.67 22.70
N THR A 168 -4.73 5.44 23.52
CA THR A 168 -4.13 6.46 24.36
C THR A 168 -3.45 7.55 23.52
N ALA A 169 -3.23 8.72 24.11
CA ALA A 169 -2.51 9.81 23.42
C ALA A 169 -1.10 9.39 22.97
N ALA A 170 -0.41 8.54 23.74
CA ALA A 170 0.90 8.00 23.39
C ALA A 170 0.83 7.07 22.16
N GLU A 171 -0.14 6.19 22.11
CA GLU A 171 -0.36 5.31 20.95
C GLU A 171 -0.72 6.08 19.69
N GLN A 172 -1.60 7.10 19.82
CA GLN A 172 -1.93 8.00 18.72
C GLN A 172 -0.69 8.71 18.19
N MET A 173 0.14 9.29 19.09
CA MET A 173 1.36 9.98 18.72
C MET A 173 2.35 9.06 17.99
N ARG A 174 2.45 7.81 18.41
CA ARG A 174 3.30 6.79 17.77
C ARG A 174 2.80 6.48 16.35
N ILE A 175 1.52 6.29 16.15
CA ILE A 175 0.93 6.03 14.82
C ILE A 175 1.06 7.26 13.90
N ILE A 176 0.81 8.47 14.43
CA ILE A 176 1.02 9.72 13.69
C ILE A 176 2.46 9.83 13.20
N SER A 177 3.42 9.57 14.08
CA SER A 177 4.85 9.57 13.71
C SER A 177 5.17 8.58 12.59
N MET A 178 4.64 7.35 12.66
CA MET A 178 4.79 6.35 11.61
C MET A 178 4.18 6.81 10.28
N GLY A 179 2.99 7.41 10.32
CA GLY A 179 2.31 7.94 9.16
C GLY A 179 3.06 9.10 8.51
N GLU A 180 3.57 10.04 9.29
CA GLU A 180 4.34 11.19 8.81
C GLU A 180 5.62 10.75 8.09
N VAL A 181 6.38 9.81 8.68
CA VAL A 181 7.59 9.30 8.06
C VAL A 181 7.27 8.53 6.78
N ALA A 182 6.28 7.65 6.81
CA ALA A 182 5.87 6.90 5.63
C ALA A 182 5.39 7.83 4.51
N SER A 183 4.62 8.86 4.82
CA SER A 183 4.14 9.85 3.86
C SER A 183 5.29 10.61 3.21
N ARG A 184 6.23 11.17 3.98
CA ARG A 184 7.39 11.90 3.45
C ARG A 184 8.27 11.00 2.60
N CYS A 185 8.58 9.80 3.07
CA CYS A 185 9.40 8.84 2.32
C CYS A 185 8.71 8.35 1.04
N ARG A 186 7.40 8.42 0.94
CA ARG A 186 6.61 7.97 -0.21
C ARG A 186 6.34 9.06 -1.22
N SER A 187 6.32 10.31 -0.79
CA SER A 187 5.93 11.45 -1.61
C SER A 187 6.81 11.60 -2.85
N ALA A 188 6.16 11.92 -3.98
CA ALA A 188 6.84 12.07 -5.25
C ALA A 188 7.49 13.46 -5.36
N VAL A 189 8.67 13.50 -5.97
CA VAL A 189 9.35 14.73 -6.38
C VAL A 189 9.14 14.94 -7.88
N LEU A 190 8.72 16.14 -8.26
CA LEU A 190 8.56 16.51 -9.65
C LEU A 190 9.94 16.85 -10.22
N ARG A 191 10.35 16.13 -11.25
CA ARG A 191 11.63 16.34 -11.92
C ARG A 191 11.44 16.69 -13.40
N ASP A 192 12.33 17.50 -13.92
CA ASP A 192 12.43 17.72 -15.35
C ASP A 192 12.72 16.38 -16.08
N PRO A 193 11.99 16.06 -17.15
CA PRO A 193 12.14 14.79 -17.84
C PRO A 193 13.50 14.63 -18.54
N TYR A 194 14.20 15.72 -18.85
CA TYR A 194 15.48 15.73 -19.55
C TYR A 194 16.66 15.95 -18.61
N THR A 195 16.66 17.07 -17.87
CA THR A 195 17.78 17.44 -16.98
C THR A 195 17.76 16.67 -15.67
N LYS A 196 16.60 16.10 -15.27
CA LYS A 196 16.35 15.43 -14.00
C LYS A 196 16.45 16.35 -12.78
N GLU A 197 16.52 17.66 -12.99
CA GLU A 197 16.49 18.66 -11.93
C GLU A 197 15.13 18.66 -11.22
N ILE A 198 15.15 18.98 -9.94
CA ILE A 198 13.94 19.08 -9.12
C ILE A 198 13.19 20.36 -9.50
N LEU A 199 12.01 20.24 -10.08
CA LEU A 199 11.11 21.34 -10.42
C LEU A 199 10.18 21.72 -9.26
N GLY A 200 9.95 20.80 -8.33
CA GLY A 200 9.09 21.03 -7.17
C GLY A 200 8.86 19.77 -6.38
N VAL A 201 8.34 19.97 -5.20
CA VAL A 201 7.88 18.91 -4.32
C VAL A 201 6.37 18.96 -4.34
N ARG A 202 5.71 17.85 -4.65
CA ARG A 202 4.28 17.77 -4.36
C ARG A 202 4.13 17.94 -2.86
N GLU A 203 3.30 18.89 -2.45
CA GLU A 203 2.90 18.99 -1.06
C GLU A 203 2.53 17.57 -0.60
N THR A 204 3.19 17.10 0.46
CA THR A 204 2.78 15.88 1.12
C THR A 204 1.33 16.09 1.49
N GLU A 205 0.39 15.32 0.92
CA GLU A 205 -0.98 15.25 1.46
C GLU A 205 -0.81 14.79 2.90
N GLY A 206 -0.60 15.75 3.83
CA GLY A 206 -0.11 15.50 5.19
C GLY A 206 -0.57 14.15 5.72
N GLY A 207 0.33 13.27 6.11
CA GLY A 207 0.20 11.82 6.35
C GLY A 207 -1.11 11.25 6.93
N THR A 208 -2.20 12.03 6.84
CA THR A 208 -3.49 11.78 7.47
C THR A 208 -4.11 10.45 7.03
N ARG A 209 -4.07 10.15 5.73
CA ARG A 209 -4.68 8.92 5.20
C ARG A 209 -3.88 7.69 5.62
N ILE A 210 -2.57 7.71 5.39
CA ILE A 210 -1.72 6.59 5.78
C ILE A 210 -1.71 6.39 7.30
N THR A 211 -1.75 7.47 8.08
CA THR A 211 -1.92 7.42 9.53
C THR A 211 -3.23 6.73 9.91
N THR A 212 -4.33 7.05 9.23
CA THR A 212 -5.63 6.41 9.46
C THR A 212 -5.57 4.92 9.15
N GLU A 213 -4.96 4.53 8.03
CA GLU A 213 -4.81 3.12 7.64
C GLU A 213 -3.94 2.34 8.65
N LEU A 214 -2.83 2.91 9.09
CA LEU A 214 -1.97 2.31 10.10
C LEU A 214 -2.70 2.18 11.45
N GLY A 215 -3.51 3.18 11.81
CA GLY A 215 -4.35 3.14 13.00
C GLY A 215 -5.41 2.04 12.94
N GLN A 216 -6.08 1.91 11.79
CA GLN A 216 -7.07 0.83 11.59
C GLN A 216 -6.42 -0.56 11.61
N LEU A 217 -5.24 -0.69 11.00
CA LEU A 217 -4.47 -1.94 11.06
C LEU A 217 -4.12 -2.30 12.51
N TRP A 218 -3.57 -1.35 13.28
CA TRP A 218 -3.19 -1.58 14.67
C TRP A 218 -4.42 -1.95 15.51
N GLN A 219 -5.52 -1.20 15.40
CA GLN A 219 -6.77 -1.49 16.10
C GLN A 219 -7.35 -2.85 15.73
N GLY A 220 -7.37 -3.18 14.43
CA GLY A 220 -7.84 -4.48 13.95
C GLY A 220 -7.05 -5.64 14.54
N MET A 221 -5.73 -5.52 14.62
CA MET A 221 -4.86 -6.52 15.26
C MET A 221 -5.15 -6.66 16.77
N ARG A 222 -5.37 -5.55 17.47
CA ARG A 222 -5.76 -5.56 18.91
C ARG A 222 -7.09 -6.25 19.11
N ILE A 223 -8.07 -5.97 18.27
CA ILE A 223 -9.42 -6.57 18.32
C ILE A 223 -9.35 -8.09 18.17
N ILE A 224 -8.53 -8.60 17.28
CA ILE A 224 -8.37 -10.05 17.06
C ILE A 224 -7.40 -10.72 18.05
N GLY A 225 -6.96 -10.00 19.07
CA GLY A 225 -6.16 -10.56 20.17
C GLY A 225 -4.66 -10.69 19.87
N VAL A 226 -4.13 -10.02 18.85
CA VAL A 226 -2.68 -10.01 18.58
C VAL A 226 -1.96 -9.32 19.77
N PRO A 227 -0.87 -9.91 20.30
CA PRO A 227 -0.09 -9.29 21.36
C PRO A 227 0.39 -7.89 20.99
N GLU A 228 0.31 -6.95 21.92
CA GLU A 228 0.59 -5.53 21.64
C GLU A 228 1.97 -5.29 21.02
N LYS A 229 3.01 -5.95 21.54
CA LYS A 229 4.37 -5.87 20.99
C LYS A 229 4.38 -6.22 19.50
N LEU A 230 3.68 -7.28 19.11
CA LEU A 230 3.60 -7.72 17.70
C LEU A 230 2.78 -6.74 16.86
N CYS A 231 1.70 -6.15 17.42
CA CYS A 231 0.96 -5.09 16.73
C CYS A 231 1.86 -3.92 16.36
N TRP A 232 2.72 -3.46 17.28
CA TRP A 232 3.65 -2.38 17.02
C TRP A 232 4.72 -2.75 15.99
N GLN A 233 5.28 -3.95 16.08
CA GLN A 233 6.25 -4.44 15.10
C GLN A 233 5.66 -4.52 13.70
N LEU A 234 4.46 -5.05 13.56
CA LEU A 234 3.79 -5.18 12.26
C LEU A 234 3.37 -3.82 11.71
N THR A 235 2.83 -2.93 12.54
CA THR A 235 2.45 -1.58 12.09
C THR A 235 3.66 -0.80 11.63
N GLY A 236 4.76 -0.83 12.38
CA GLY A 236 6.03 -0.21 11.99
C GLY A 236 6.60 -0.80 10.71
N LYS A 237 6.57 -2.15 10.57
CA LYS A 237 6.96 -2.81 9.33
C LYS A 237 6.13 -2.33 8.14
N VAL A 238 4.81 -2.27 8.27
CA VAL A 238 3.89 -1.83 7.20
C VAL A 238 4.13 -0.35 6.85
N ALA A 239 4.37 0.51 7.82
CA ALA A 239 4.73 1.91 7.56
C ALA A 239 6.01 2.02 6.71
N LEU A 240 7.05 1.28 7.06
CA LEU A 240 8.31 1.23 6.31
C LEU A 240 8.14 0.53 4.94
N ASP A 241 7.38 -0.54 4.87
CA ASP A 241 7.09 -1.26 3.62
C ASP A 241 6.31 -0.41 2.61
N SER A 242 5.58 0.58 3.10
CA SER A 242 4.74 1.46 2.27
C SER A 242 5.54 2.49 1.48
N MET A 243 6.82 2.68 1.78
CA MET A 243 7.70 3.51 0.95
C MET A 243 8.34 2.70 -0.21
N PRO A 244 8.81 3.35 -1.30
CA PRO A 244 9.54 2.68 -2.37
C PRO A 244 10.76 1.92 -1.86
N LYS A 245 11.01 0.71 -2.38
CA LYS A 245 12.07 -0.20 -1.87
C LYS A 245 13.44 0.47 -1.77
N LEU A 246 13.84 1.24 -2.78
CA LEU A 246 15.16 1.89 -2.77
C LEU A 246 15.25 2.96 -1.67
N ARG A 247 14.19 3.76 -1.47
CA ARG A 247 14.12 4.76 -0.40
C ARG A 247 14.21 4.10 0.97
N ARG A 248 13.52 2.97 1.15
CA ARG A 248 13.61 2.17 2.38
C ARG A 248 15.03 1.71 2.66
N VAL A 249 15.73 1.13 1.66
CA VAL A 249 17.10 0.65 1.84
C VAL A 249 18.04 1.79 2.24
N ILE A 250 17.89 2.99 1.65
CA ILE A 250 18.69 4.17 2.00
C ILE A 250 18.42 4.58 3.45
N VAL A 251 17.15 4.72 3.83
CA VAL A 251 16.74 5.13 5.18
C VAL A 251 17.20 4.13 6.24
N ASP A 252 16.94 2.83 6.03
CA ASP A 252 17.36 1.77 6.96
C ASP A 252 18.87 1.73 7.12
N SER A 253 19.64 1.91 6.03
CA SER A 253 21.11 1.92 6.06
C SER A 253 21.66 3.18 6.76
N ALA A 254 21.06 4.34 6.53
CA ALA A 254 21.44 5.59 7.17
C ALA A 254 21.19 5.55 8.68
N ILE A 255 20.08 4.95 9.13
CA ILE A 255 19.78 4.75 10.55
C ILE A 255 20.77 3.77 11.19
N ALA A 256 21.12 2.69 10.49
CA ALA A 256 21.97 1.63 11.06
C ALA A 256 23.44 2.06 11.21
N LYS A 257 23.94 2.98 10.37
CA LYS A 257 25.38 3.27 10.23
C LYS A 257 25.77 4.71 10.56
N SER A 258 24.87 5.55 11.07
CA SER A 258 25.15 7.00 11.28
C SER A 258 25.78 7.67 10.03
N GLY A 259 25.25 7.33 8.85
CA GLY A 259 25.74 7.77 7.56
C GLY A 259 26.07 6.60 6.62
N VAL A 260 25.57 6.63 5.41
CA VAL A 260 25.77 5.57 4.42
C VAL A 260 26.28 6.15 3.10
N ASP A 261 27.36 5.56 2.59
CA ASP A 261 27.90 5.89 1.25
C ASP A 261 26.96 5.40 0.14
N ALA A 262 26.69 6.25 -0.85
CA ALA A 262 25.90 5.91 -2.02
C ALA A 262 26.45 4.69 -2.79
N GLY A 263 27.78 4.48 -2.79
CA GLY A 263 28.40 3.30 -3.38
C GLY A 263 28.02 2.01 -2.65
N HIS A 264 27.91 2.04 -1.33
CA HIS A 264 27.42 0.90 -0.56
C HIS A 264 25.98 0.52 -0.95
N ILE A 265 25.10 1.51 -1.08
CA ILE A 265 23.72 1.29 -1.55
C ILE A 265 23.69 0.67 -2.94
N CYS A 266 24.56 1.15 -3.87
CA CYS A 266 24.69 0.54 -5.20
C CYS A 266 25.09 -0.94 -5.11
N GLY A 267 26.04 -1.29 -4.26
CA GLY A 267 26.49 -2.66 -4.05
C GLY A 267 25.40 -3.59 -3.51
N VAL A 268 24.61 -3.10 -2.56
CA VAL A 268 23.52 -3.89 -1.93
C VAL A 268 22.32 -4.04 -2.86
N THR A 269 22.00 -3.01 -3.66
CA THR A 269 20.77 -2.97 -4.45
C THR A 269 20.93 -3.33 -5.92
N GLY A 270 22.16 -3.29 -6.44
CA GLY A 270 22.45 -3.41 -7.88
C GLY A 270 22.00 -2.19 -8.71
N VAL A 271 21.56 -1.10 -8.05
CA VAL A 271 21.04 0.10 -8.71
C VAL A 271 22.20 1.05 -9.05
N SER A 272 22.12 1.71 -10.22
CA SER A 272 23.17 2.63 -10.65
C SER A 272 23.34 3.84 -9.72
N LYS A 273 24.58 4.35 -9.61
CA LYS A 273 24.95 5.47 -8.74
C LYS A 273 24.10 6.72 -9.00
N GLY A 274 23.76 7.00 -10.25
CA GLY A 274 22.93 8.15 -10.60
C GLY A 274 21.49 8.03 -10.10
N VAL A 275 20.92 6.82 -10.07
CA VAL A 275 19.58 6.58 -9.50
C VAL A 275 19.61 6.69 -7.97
N VAL A 276 20.63 6.11 -7.33
CA VAL A 276 20.79 6.19 -5.87
C VAL A 276 20.94 7.65 -5.42
N ARG A 277 21.79 8.45 -6.09
CA ARG A 277 21.95 9.88 -5.77
C ARG A 277 20.64 10.65 -5.89
N ARG A 278 19.92 10.49 -7.01
CA ARG A 278 18.59 11.13 -7.16
C ARG A 278 17.60 10.72 -6.09
N THR A 279 17.65 9.46 -5.65
CA THR A 279 16.77 9.00 -4.57
C THR A 279 17.16 9.60 -3.22
N ILE A 280 18.46 9.83 -2.97
CA ILE A 280 18.95 10.57 -1.79
C ILE A 280 18.45 12.01 -1.85
N GLU A 281 18.61 12.70 -2.99
CA GLU A 281 18.09 14.07 -3.20
C GLU A 281 16.57 14.15 -2.98
N ASP A 282 15.79 13.16 -3.44
CA ASP A 282 14.35 13.10 -3.19
C ASP A 282 14.03 13.04 -1.69
N LEU A 283 14.76 12.23 -0.94
CA LEU A 283 14.59 12.10 0.52
C LEU A 283 15.06 13.35 1.26
N GLU A 284 16.09 14.03 0.74
CA GLU A 284 16.62 15.28 1.28
C GLU A 284 15.59 16.41 1.17
N VAL A 285 14.95 16.58 0.00
CA VAL A 285 13.91 17.58 -0.21
C VAL A 285 12.70 17.35 0.70
N HIS A 286 12.41 16.10 1.05
CA HIS A 286 11.37 15.75 2.02
C HIS A 286 11.82 15.87 3.49
N GLY A 287 13.08 16.26 3.74
CA GLY A 287 13.62 16.46 5.08
C GLY A 287 13.82 15.17 5.88
N VAL A 288 13.96 14.02 5.20
CA VAL A 288 14.21 12.72 5.84
C VAL A 288 15.70 12.44 5.99
N ILE A 289 16.46 12.80 4.96
CA ILE A 289 17.91 12.60 4.83
C ILE A 289 18.59 13.97 4.66
N GLU A 290 19.83 14.07 5.13
CA GLU A 290 20.79 15.10 4.76
C GLU A 290 21.93 14.44 4.01
N SER A 291 22.40 15.04 2.91
CA SER A 291 23.52 14.51 2.13
C SER A 291 24.78 15.37 2.29
N MET A 292 25.93 14.71 2.29
CA MET A 292 27.25 15.36 2.31
C MET A 292 28.19 14.67 1.34
N ASP A 293 28.93 15.46 0.57
CA ASP A 293 30.02 14.96 -0.24
C ASP A 293 31.35 15.01 0.54
N ILE A 294 31.90 13.84 0.85
CA ILE A 294 33.13 13.65 1.60
C ILE A 294 34.09 12.84 0.73
N GLY A 295 35.23 13.44 0.35
CA GLY A 295 36.25 12.75 -0.47
C GLY A 295 35.74 12.25 -1.82
N GLY A 296 34.82 12.96 -2.48
CA GLY A 296 34.23 12.59 -3.76
C GLY A 296 33.15 11.49 -3.68
N LYS A 297 32.73 11.15 -2.47
CA LYS A 297 31.65 10.21 -2.20
C LYS A 297 30.48 10.91 -1.52
N THR A 298 29.27 10.62 -1.96
CA THR A 298 28.04 11.13 -1.37
C THR A 298 27.62 10.22 -0.22
N TYR A 299 27.52 10.78 0.97
CA TYR A 299 27.01 10.13 2.17
C TYR A 299 25.62 10.65 2.50
N ALA A 300 24.74 9.77 2.94
CA ALA A 300 23.40 10.08 3.41
C ALA A 300 23.28 9.85 4.91
N PHE A 301 22.77 10.83 5.63
CA PHE A 301 22.56 10.83 7.08
C PHE A 301 21.07 11.06 7.36
N VAL A 302 20.54 10.53 8.44
CA VAL A 302 19.19 10.88 8.88
C VAL A 302 19.16 12.28 9.46
N THR A 303 18.11 13.04 9.19
CA THR A 303 17.91 14.37 9.75
C THR A 303 17.57 14.31 11.25
N LYS A 304 17.77 15.41 11.98
CA LYS A 304 17.31 15.55 13.38
C LYS A 304 15.79 15.35 13.52
N TRP A 305 15.03 15.69 12.50
CA TRP A 305 13.59 15.41 12.48
C TRP A 305 13.33 13.90 12.47
N MET A 306 13.99 13.16 11.58
CA MET A 306 13.85 11.71 11.47
C MET A 306 14.27 10.99 12.75
N GLU A 307 15.40 11.42 13.37
CA GLU A 307 15.85 10.89 14.65
C GLU A 307 14.78 11.05 15.75
N ARG A 308 14.18 12.25 15.87
CA ARG A 308 13.10 12.51 16.83
C ARG A 308 11.88 11.63 16.58
N GLU A 309 11.50 11.45 15.32
CA GLU A 309 10.37 10.56 14.98
C GLU A 309 10.69 9.11 15.38
N MET A 310 11.89 8.63 15.12
CA MET A 310 12.30 7.27 15.49
C MET A 310 12.32 7.04 17.01
N GLN A 311 12.62 8.06 17.81
CA GLN A 311 12.57 7.99 19.28
C GLN A 311 11.16 7.81 19.85
N LYS A 312 10.12 8.08 19.10
CA LYS A 312 8.73 7.85 19.51
C LYS A 312 8.33 6.35 19.55
N GLY A 313 9.29 5.46 19.49
CA GLY A 313 9.10 4.04 19.77
C GLY A 313 8.64 3.19 18.59
N TRP A 314 9.14 3.45 17.41
CA TRP A 314 8.86 2.67 16.21
C TRP A 314 9.42 1.26 16.20
N ARG A 315 10.56 1.06 16.86
CA ARG A 315 11.31 -0.20 16.88
C ARG A 315 11.22 -0.89 18.22
#